data_aa897312bee37c6dc9c31e5900dabad3
#
_entry.id   aa897312bee37c6dc9c31e5900dabad3
#
_cell.length_a   1.000
_cell.length_b   1.000
_cell.length_c   1.000
_cell.angle_alpha   90.00
_cell.angle_beta   90.00
_cell.angle_gamma   90.00
#
_symmetry.space_group_name_H-M   'P 1'
#
loop_
_entity.id
_entity.type
_entity.pdbx_description
1 polymer ?
#
loop_
_entity_poly.entity_id
_entity_poly.type
_entity_poly.pdbx_seq_one_letter_code
_entity_poly.pdbx_strand_id
1 'polypeptide(L)'
;FTEDAPESFLEKLSDLGANLKEMNELPEFRSDQLGADSAAAFDYHVAPGGVEPEPIPEDLEEGEARRRGRFRRGRDARAIDYVNGQRRRLIFMKRMQEAMDGFDMFVSGSGEVGLTNDTGHPAAIVQYDFGVRNPDSETPTTMPLTTTIVGDLFADDKILNVAHAFQSATDWHLRRPTLPDM
;
A
#
# COMPACT_ATOMS: atom_id res chain seq x y z
N PHE A 1 -14.81 -7.57 1.77
CA PHE A 1 -13.86 -7.42 0.67
C PHE A 1 -14.29 -6.30 -0.27
N THR A 2 -13.34 -5.67 -0.97
CA THR A 2 -13.60 -4.64 -1.98
C THR A 2 -13.84 -5.28 -3.36
N GLU A 3 -14.42 -4.55 -4.31
CA GLU A 3 -14.74 -5.03 -5.67
C GLU A 3 -13.49 -5.55 -6.42
N ASP A 4 -12.32 -4.97 -6.16
CA ASP A 4 -11.06 -5.35 -6.81
C ASP A 4 -10.30 -6.49 -6.12
N ALA A 5 -10.87 -7.09 -5.06
CA ALA A 5 -10.29 -8.23 -4.38
C ALA A 5 -10.27 -9.48 -5.29
N PRO A 6 -9.14 -10.24 -5.35
CA PRO A 6 -9.04 -11.38 -6.24
C PRO A 6 -9.99 -12.52 -5.85
N GLU A 7 -10.82 -12.96 -6.80
CA GLU A 7 -11.82 -14.01 -6.59
C GLU A 7 -11.20 -15.31 -6.07
N SER A 8 -10.09 -15.78 -6.67
CA SER A 8 -9.41 -17.00 -6.26
C SER A 8 -8.87 -16.96 -4.83
N PHE A 9 -8.47 -15.75 -4.35
CA PHE A 9 -8.07 -15.56 -2.97
C PHE A 9 -9.27 -15.63 -2.03
N LEU A 10 -10.39 -14.98 -2.40
CA LEU A 10 -11.62 -14.98 -1.63
C LEU A 10 -12.22 -16.39 -1.52
N GLU A 11 -12.27 -17.17 -2.64
CA GLU A 11 -12.71 -18.56 -2.61
C GLU A 11 -11.88 -19.36 -1.61
N LYS A 12 -10.56 -19.21 -1.62
CA LYS A 12 -9.69 -19.91 -0.68
C LYS A 12 -9.92 -19.51 0.78
N LEU A 13 -10.19 -18.24 1.05
CA LEU A 13 -10.57 -17.80 2.39
C LEU A 13 -11.92 -18.39 2.82
N SER A 14 -12.88 -18.48 1.91
CA SER A 14 -14.17 -19.13 2.17
C SER A 14 -14.00 -20.62 2.52
N ASP A 15 -13.16 -21.34 1.79
CA ASP A 15 -12.82 -22.75 2.07
C ASP A 15 -12.17 -22.90 3.47
N LEU A 16 -11.45 -21.90 3.93
CA LEU A 16 -10.83 -21.84 5.25
C LEU A 16 -11.81 -21.41 6.34
N GLY A 17 -13.07 -21.14 6.00
CA GLY A 17 -14.13 -20.81 6.96
C GLY A 17 -14.38 -19.32 7.16
N ALA A 18 -13.80 -18.44 6.33
CA ALA A 18 -14.11 -17.02 6.40
C ALA A 18 -15.54 -16.72 5.94
N ASN A 19 -16.22 -15.84 6.65
CA ASN A 19 -17.53 -15.31 6.25
C ASN A 19 -17.31 -14.06 5.39
N LEU A 20 -17.49 -14.18 4.10
CA LEU A 20 -17.23 -13.13 3.13
C LEU A 20 -18.44 -12.21 2.96
N LYS A 21 -18.18 -10.91 3.07
CA LYS A 21 -19.16 -9.85 2.82
C LYS A 21 -18.50 -8.74 2.02
N GLU A 22 -19.18 -8.26 0.98
CA GLU A 22 -18.72 -7.13 0.20
C GLU A 22 -18.76 -5.84 1.03
N MET A 23 -17.73 -5.02 0.90
CA MET A 23 -17.61 -3.71 1.53
C MET A 23 -17.98 -2.64 0.50
N ASN A 24 -19.03 -1.88 0.75
CA ASN A 24 -19.61 -1.00 -0.25
C ASN A 24 -18.72 0.18 -0.61
N GLU A 25 -18.06 0.82 0.37
CA GLU A 25 -17.22 1.99 0.11
C GLU A 25 -16.10 2.12 1.15
N LEU A 26 -14.88 2.34 0.66
CA LEU A 26 -13.79 2.85 1.49
C LEU A 26 -13.82 4.38 1.46
N PRO A 27 -13.45 5.06 2.55
CA PRO A 27 -13.45 6.51 2.58
C PRO A 27 -12.42 7.08 1.60
N GLU A 28 -12.87 7.94 0.70
CA GLU A 28 -11.96 8.68 -0.17
C GLU A 28 -11.09 9.64 0.64
N PHE A 29 -9.79 9.53 0.46
CA PHE A 29 -8.81 10.40 1.08
C PHE A 29 -7.73 10.85 0.09
N ARG A 30 -7.40 12.13 0.19
CA ARG A 30 -6.22 12.70 -0.46
C ARG A 30 -5.24 13.14 0.61
N SER A 31 -4.15 12.41 0.72
CA SER A 31 -3.05 12.78 1.59
C SER A 31 -2.23 13.89 0.98
N ASP A 32 -2.52 15.12 1.37
CA ASP A 32 -1.60 16.24 1.09
C ASP A 32 -0.41 16.27 2.07
N GLN A 33 -0.39 15.40 3.07
CA GLN A 33 0.45 15.53 4.26
C GLN A 33 1.65 14.62 4.27
N LEU A 34 1.54 13.42 3.73
CA LEU A 34 2.70 12.53 3.59
C LEU A 34 3.83 13.15 2.77
N GLY A 35 3.55 14.23 2.02
CA GLY A 35 4.58 15.01 1.34
C GLY A 35 5.58 15.63 2.30
N ALA A 36 5.13 16.27 3.37
CA ALA A 36 6.00 16.91 4.37
C ALA A 36 6.71 15.86 5.24
N ASP A 37 6.00 14.82 5.69
CA ASP A 37 6.57 13.72 6.47
C ASP A 37 7.64 12.97 5.67
N SER A 38 7.36 12.63 4.41
CA SER A 38 8.32 12.00 3.51
C SER A 38 9.53 12.90 3.24
N ALA A 39 9.30 14.20 3.02
CA ALA A 39 10.40 15.15 2.81
C ALA A 39 11.29 15.22 4.05
N ALA A 40 10.70 15.31 5.24
CA ALA A 40 11.46 15.36 6.49
C ALA A 40 12.24 14.05 6.74
N ALA A 41 11.64 12.89 6.48
CA ALA A 41 12.30 11.60 6.64
C ALA A 41 13.51 11.41 5.72
N PHE A 42 13.47 11.95 4.50
CA PHE A 42 14.54 11.82 3.51
C PHE A 42 15.40 13.09 3.35
N ASP A 43 15.15 14.16 4.13
CA ASP A 43 15.81 15.45 3.99
C ASP A 43 17.33 15.34 4.06
N TYR A 44 17.85 14.52 4.95
CA TYR A 44 19.29 14.27 5.07
C TYR A 44 19.92 13.72 3.78
N HIS A 45 19.20 12.87 3.03
CA HIS A 45 19.68 12.27 1.80
C HIS A 45 19.52 13.18 0.58
N VAL A 46 18.46 14.01 0.59
CA VAL A 46 18.13 14.91 -0.54
C VAL A 46 18.83 16.25 -0.44
N ALA A 47 19.08 16.71 0.79
CA ALA A 47 19.72 18.00 1.11
C ALA A 47 20.67 17.85 2.29
N PRO A 48 21.79 17.14 2.15
CA PRO A 48 22.77 16.94 3.22
C PRO A 48 23.24 18.28 3.81
N GLY A 49 23.24 18.39 5.14
CA GLY A 49 23.66 19.59 5.84
C GLY A 49 22.67 20.75 5.81
N GLY A 50 21.42 20.52 5.45
CA GLY A 50 20.36 21.54 5.41
C GLY A 50 20.46 22.48 4.18
N VAL A 51 21.28 22.13 3.21
CA VAL A 51 21.40 22.86 1.94
C VAL A 51 20.16 22.61 1.07
N GLU A 52 19.76 23.57 0.26
CA GLU A 52 18.67 23.34 -0.70
C GLU A 52 18.98 22.18 -1.66
N PRO A 53 18.00 21.33 -1.99
CA PRO A 53 18.20 20.27 -2.95
C PRO A 53 18.63 20.84 -4.31
N GLU A 54 19.55 20.17 -4.97
CA GLU A 54 19.94 20.53 -6.34
C GLU A 54 18.74 20.67 -7.26
N PRO A 55 18.79 21.55 -8.26
CA PRO A 55 17.75 21.65 -9.30
C PRO A 55 17.46 20.28 -9.91
N ILE A 56 16.20 20.03 -10.22
CA ILE A 56 15.82 18.80 -10.95
C ILE A 56 16.33 18.93 -12.37
N PRO A 57 17.24 18.04 -12.86
CA PRO A 57 17.70 18.06 -14.24
C PRO A 57 16.51 17.88 -15.21
N GLU A 58 16.56 18.58 -16.35
CA GLU A 58 15.49 18.55 -17.36
C GLU A 58 15.41 17.22 -18.11
N ASP A 59 16.50 16.46 -18.12
CA ASP A 59 16.67 15.18 -18.81
C ASP A 59 16.33 13.96 -17.96
N LEU A 60 15.82 14.16 -16.73
CA LEU A 60 15.41 13.05 -15.87
C LEU A 60 14.14 12.36 -16.41
N GLU A 61 14.10 11.05 -16.23
CA GLU A 61 12.87 10.29 -16.46
C GLU A 61 11.69 10.85 -15.64
N GLU A 62 10.49 10.89 -16.24
CA GLU A 62 9.29 11.50 -15.67
C GLU A 62 8.99 11.00 -14.24
N GLY A 63 9.17 9.69 -13.98
CA GLY A 63 8.94 9.08 -12.67
C GLY A 63 9.88 9.62 -11.60
N GLU A 64 11.16 9.82 -11.93
CA GLU A 64 12.14 10.37 -10.99
C GLU A 64 11.96 11.87 -10.80
N ALA A 65 11.71 12.62 -11.85
CA ALA A 65 11.40 14.05 -11.80
C ALA A 65 10.18 14.31 -10.90
N ARG A 66 9.12 13.49 -11.03
CA ARG A 66 7.92 13.57 -10.18
C ARG A 66 8.23 13.27 -8.72
N ARG A 67 9.09 12.28 -8.42
CA ARG A 67 9.50 11.91 -7.07
C ARG A 67 10.29 13.06 -6.41
N ARG A 68 11.29 13.59 -7.09
CA ARG A 68 12.09 14.75 -6.60
C ARG A 68 11.21 15.98 -6.39
N GLY A 69 10.28 16.24 -7.31
CA GLY A 69 9.29 17.31 -7.17
C GLY A 69 8.39 17.17 -5.95
N ARG A 70 8.02 15.94 -5.57
CA ARG A 70 7.25 15.67 -4.34
C ARG A 70 8.04 16.05 -3.10
N PHE A 71 9.31 15.65 -3.00
CA PHE A 71 10.16 15.98 -1.85
C PHE A 71 10.39 17.50 -1.72
N ARG A 72 10.61 18.19 -2.83
CA ARG A 72 10.72 19.67 -2.80
C ARG A 72 9.44 20.32 -2.28
N ARG A 73 8.29 19.97 -2.82
CA ARG A 73 7.00 20.50 -2.32
C ARG A 73 6.75 20.18 -0.86
N GLY A 74 7.18 19.02 -0.39
CA GLY A 74 7.08 18.63 1.01
C GLY A 74 7.93 19.52 1.94
N ARG A 75 9.12 19.95 1.50
CA ARG A 75 9.97 20.91 2.25
C ARG A 75 9.34 22.28 2.35
N ASP A 76 8.63 22.73 1.31
CA ASP A 76 7.97 24.02 1.25
C ASP A 76 6.61 24.05 1.97
N ALA A 77 6.20 22.96 2.60
CA ALA A 77 4.93 22.87 3.30
C ALA A 77 4.88 23.86 4.48
N ARG A 78 3.87 24.73 4.50
CA ARG A 78 3.69 25.66 5.60
C ARG A 78 3.24 24.91 6.86
N ALA A 79 3.72 25.33 8.04
CA ALA A 79 3.32 24.71 9.30
C ALA A 79 1.80 24.67 9.51
N ILE A 80 1.08 25.71 9.09
CA ILE A 80 -0.40 25.74 9.20
C ILE A 80 -1.07 24.67 8.32
N ASP A 81 -0.55 24.42 7.13
CA ASP A 81 -1.10 23.41 6.21
C ASP A 81 -0.81 22.01 6.76
N TYR A 82 0.38 21.78 7.31
CA TYR A 82 0.75 20.55 7.99
C TYR A 82 -0.19 20.24 9.17
N VAL A 83 -0.38 21.21 10.08
CA VAL A 83 -1.25 21.04 11.25
C VAL A 83 -2.71 20.77 10.83
N ASN A 84 -3.23 21.52 9.86
CA ASN A 84 -4.58 21.26 9.34
C ASN A 84 -4.67 19.90 8.65
N GLY A 85 -3.61 19.49 8.05
CA GLY A 85 -3.46 18.20 7.49
C GLY A 85 -3.59 17.09 8.51
N GLN A 86 -2.88 17.14 9.61
CA GLN A 86 -2.99 16.16 10.69
C GLN A 86 -4.42 16.11 11.28
N ARG A 87 -5.11 17.24 11.33
CA ARG A 87 -6.54 17.28 11.71
C ARG A 87 -7.43 16.53 10.72
N ARG A 88 -7.22 16.72 9.40
CA ARG A 88 -7.95 15.97 8.37
C ARG A 88 -7.64 14.48 8.45
N ARG A 89 -6.38 14.11 8.70
CA ARG A 89 -5.97 12.71 8.92
C ARG A 89 -6.75 12.06 10.06
N LEU A 90 -6.91 12.75 11.20
CA LEU A 90 -7.70 12.24 12.32
C LEU A 90 -9.17 11.99 11.93
N ILE A 91 -9.77 12.90 11.16
CA ILE A 91 -11.14 12.71 10.65
C ILE A 91 -11.20 11.49 9.74
N PHE A 92 -10.19 11.32 8.89
CA PHE A 92 -10.11 10.21 7.97
C PHE A 92 -9.94 8.87 8.71
N MET A 93 -9.08 8.81 9.72
CA MET A 93 -8.94 7.63 10.58
C MET A 93 -10.27 7.21 11.20
N LYS A 94 -11.08 8.18 11.68
CA LYS A 94 -12.41 7.91 12.22
C LYS A 94 -13.37 7.36 11.16
N ARG A 95 -13.38 7.92 9.95
CA ARG A 95 -14.20 7.42 8.85
C ARG A 95 -13.80 6.00 8.45
N MET A 96 -12.50 5.71 8.46
CA MET A 96 -12.01 4.37 8.20
C MET A 96 -12.48 3.38 9.26
N GLN A 97 -12.43 3.77 10.53
CA GLN A 97 -12.96 2.96 11.64
C GLN A 97 -14.47 2.71 11.47
N GLU A 98 -15.23 3.72 11.08
CA GLU A 98 -16.67 3.60 10.81
C GLU A 98 -16.93 2.66 9.61
N ALA A 99 -16.13 2.73 8.56
CA ALA A 99 -16.25 1.85 7.39
C ALA A 99 -15.93 0.39 7.72
N MET A 100 -15.08 0.15 8.72
CA MET A 100 -14.71 -1.19 9.18
C MET A 100 -15.67 -1.75 10.24
N ASP A 101 -16.67 -0.99 10.69
CA ASP A 101 -17.62 -1.47 11.69
C ASP A 101 -18.36 -2.74 11.22
N GLY A 102 -18.30 -3.77 12.02
CA GLY A 102 -18.88 -5.08 11.69
C GLY A 102 -18.02 -5.98 10.78
N PHE A 103 -16.76 -5.61 10.51
CA PHE A 103 -15.78 -6.44 9.85
C PHE A 103 -14.57 -6.69 10.76
N ASP A 104 -14.02 -7.90 10.76
CA ASP A 104 -12.74 -8.18 11.43
C ASP A 104 -11.56 -7.66 10.60
N MET A 105 -11.70 -7.68 9.27
CA MET A 105 -10.72 -7.23 8.29
C MET A 105 -11.38 -7.12 6.91
N PHE A 106 -10.70 -6.50 5.95
CA PHE A 106 -11.11 -6.59 4.56
C PHE A 106 -9.94 -6.99 3.65
N VAL A 107 -10.28 -7.51 2.49
CA VAL A 107 -9.35 -7.86 1.41
C VAL A 107 -9.59 -6.90 0.25
N SER A 108 -8.51 -6.32 -0.28
CA SER A 108 -8.55 -5.49 -1.48
C SER A 108 -7.52 -5.98 -2.49
N GLY A 109 -7.57 -5.44 -3.70
CA GLY A 109 -6.47 -5.56 -4.64
C GLY A 109 -5.15 -5.02 -4.08
N SER A 110 -4.18 -4.73 -4.91
CA SER A 110 -2.84 -4.30 -4.47
C SER A 110 -2.73 -2.80 -4.13
N GLY A 111 -3.85 -2.05 -4.16
CA GLY A 111 -3.85 -0.58 -4.19
C GLY A 111 -3.89 0.16 -2.85
N GLU A 112 -4.24 -0.49 -1.74
CA GLU A 112 -4.66 0.20 -0.51
C GLU A 112 -3.52 0.60 0.45
N VAL A 113 -2.27 0.47 0.03
CA VAL A 113 -1.11 0.86 0.84
C VAL A 113 -1.11 2.36 1.20
N GLY A 114 -1.61 3.21 0.30
CA GLY A 114 -1.75 4.65 0.57
C GLY A 114 -2.74 4.93 1.70
N LEU A 115 -3.89 4.28 1.68
CA LEU A 115 -4.94 4.38 2.69
C LEU A 115 -4.43 3.95 4.06
N THR A 116 -3.79 2.79 4.15
CA THR A 116 -3.30 2.24 5.42
C THR A 116 -2.14 3.05 6.00
N ASN A 117 -1.24 3.60 5.18
CA ASN A 117 -0.20 4.53 5.61
C ASN A 117 -0.78 5.79 6.25
N ASP A 118 -1.89 6.32 5.73
CA ASP A 118 -2.53 7.51 6.27
C ASP A 118 -3.34 7.24 7.53
N THR A 119 -3.97 6.08 7.62
CA THR A 119 -4.86 5.75 8.75
C THR A 119 -4.16 5.00 9.88
N GLY A 120 -3.02 4.35 9.59
CA GLY A 120 -2.29 3.53 10.55
C GLY A 120 -2.90 2.13 10.76
N HIS A 121 -3.85 1.72 9.91
CA HIS A 121 -4.39 0.36 9.94
C HIS A 121 -3.33 -0.64 9.48
N PRO A 122 -3.16 -1.77 10.15
CA PRO A 122 -2.22 -2.80 9.76
C PRO A 122 -2.64 -3.42 8.42
N ALA A 123 -1.66 -3.69 7.57
CA ALA A 123 -1.87 -4.32 6.27
C ALA A 123 -0.85 -5.42 6.00
N ALA A 124 -1.30 -6.56 5.52
CA ALA A 124 -0.46 -7.65 5.05
C ALA A 124 -0.64 -7.85 3.56
N ILE A 125 0.46 -7.81 2.81
CA ILE A 125 0.47 -8.11 1.38
C ILE A 125 0.80 -9.58 1.20
N VAL A 126 -0.12 -10.32 0.57
CA VAL A 126 -0.02 -11.78 0.42
C VAL A 126 0.00 -12.14 -1.06
N GLN A 127 0.95 -12.97 -1.45
CA GLN A 127 1.00 -13.53 -2.80
C GLN A 127 -0.06 -14.63 -2.95
N TYR A 128 -0.85 -14.55 -4.01
CA TYR A 128 -1.93 -15.52 -4.28
C TYR A 128 -1.84 -16.18 -5.66
N ASP A 129 -1.00 -15.66 -6.57
CA ASP A 129 -0.81 -16.19 -7.91
C ASP A 129 0.45 -15.61 -8.57
N PHE A 130 0.65 -15.93 -9.85
CA PHE A 130 1.63 -15.32 -10.74
C PHE A 130 0.95 -14.74 -11.97
N GLY A 131 1.45 -13.60 -12.42
CA GLY A 131 1.06 -12.96 -13.66
C GLY A 131 2.24 -12.75 -14.59
N VAL A 132 1.97 -12.36 -15.82
CA VAL A 132 3.01 -11.99 -16.79
C VAL A 132 2.98 -10.49 -17.00
N ARG A 133 4.09 -9.83 -16.69
CA ARG A 133 4.30 -8.42 -16.96
C ARG A 133 4.84 -8.26 -18.38
N ASN A 134 4.31 -7.30 -19.14
CA ASN A 134 4.67 -7.01 -20.54
C ASN A 134 4.59 -8.28 -21.42
N PRO A 135 3.41 -8.93 -21.53
CA PRO A 135 3.25 -10.20 -22.24
C PRO A 135 3.65 -10.10 -23.72
N ASP A 136 3.50 -8.92 -24.32
CA ASP A 136 3.80 -8.66 -25.73
C ASP A 136 5.25 -8.19 -25.98
N SER A 137 6.09 -8.14 -24.94
CA SER A 137 7.49 -7.76 -25.09
C SER A 137 8.36 -8.95 -25.50
N GLU A 138 9.55 -8.67 -26.05
CA GLU A 138 10.53 -9.71 -26.37
C GLU A 138 11.01 -10.48 -25.10
N THR A 139 10.83 -9.88 -23.93
CA THR A 139 11.24 -10.44 -22.64
C THR A 139 10.09 -10.33 -21.62
N PRO A 140 9.03 -11.16 -21.76
CA PRO A 140 7.96 -11.16 -20.78
C PRO A 140 8.48 -11.64 -19.42
N THR A 141 8.07 -10.99 -18.35
CA THR A 141 8.55 -11.30 -17.00
C THR A 141 7.42 -11.84 -16.15
N THR A 142 7.61 -13.04 -15.61
CA THR A 142 6.69 -13.57 -14.58
C THR A 142 6.90 -12.82 -13.27
N MET A 143 5.80 -12.36 -12.67
CA MET A 143 5.81 -11.64 -11.40
C MET A 143 4.75 -12.18 -10.45
N PRO A 144 4.97 -12.10 -9.12
CA PRO A 144 3.94 -12.45 -8.16
C PRO A 144 2.74 -11.50 -8.25
N LEU A 145 1.55 -12.06 -8.23
CA LEU A 145 0.32 -11.32 -7.99
C LEU A 145 0.04 -11.30 -6.50
N THR A 146 -0.29 -10.13 -6.00
CA THR A 146 -0.49 -9.91 -4.56
C THR A 146 -1.84 -9.27 -4.29
N THR A 147 -2.37 -9.55 -3.11
CA THR A 147 -3.56 -8.91 -2.54
C THR A 147 -3.22 -8.34 -1.18
N THR A 148 -4.03 -7.41 -0.69
CA THR A 148 -3.82 -6.76 0.60
C THR A 148 -4.92 -7.15 1.58
N ILE A 149 -4.54 -7.65 2.74
CA ILE A 149 -5.44 -7.87 3.88
C ILE A 149 -5.24 -6.69 4.83
N VAL A 150 -6.29 -5.96 5.13
CA VAL A 150 -6.28 -4.81 6.04
C VAL A 150 -7.10 -5.13 7.27
N GLY A 151 -6.51 -4.98 8.43
CA GLY A 151 -7.16 -5.19 9.73
C GLY A 151 -7.60 -3.90 10.40
N ASP A 152 -8.36 -4.02 11.47
CA ASP A 152 -8.65 -2.93 12.38
C ASP A 152 -7.39 -2.41 13.08
N LEU A 153 -7.44 -1.23 13.67
CA LEU A 153 -6.28 -0.67 14.38
C LEU A 153 -5.78 -1.65 15.46
N PHE A 154 -4.47 -1.89 15.45
CA PHE A 154 -3.78 -2.83 16.37
C PHE A 154 -4.17 -4.30 16.21
N ALA A 155 -4.84 -4.69 15.13
CA ALA A 155 -5.22 -6.08 14.84
C ALA A 155 -4.17 -6.81 13.97
N ASP A 156 -2.89 -6.51 14.15
CA ASP A 156 -1.78 -7.14 13.41
C ASP A 156 -1.79 -8.66 13.53
N ASP A 157 -2.07 -9.17 14.72
CA ASP A 157 -2.16 -10.60 15.00
C ASP A 157 -3.26 -11.30 14.18
N LYS A 158 -4.42 -10.64 14.01
CA LYS A 158 -5.53 -11.20 13.25
C LYS A 158 -5.19 -11.31 11.77
N ILE A 159 -4.68 -10.24 11.15
CA ILE A 159 -4.32 -10.29 9.72
C ILE A 159 -3.18 -11.26 9.44
N LEU A 160 -2.20 -11.37 10.35
CA LEU A 160 -1.11 -12.33 10.24
C LEU A 160 -1.61 -13.76 10.37
N ASN A 161 -2.58 -14.04 11.24
CA ASN A 161 -3.20 -15.36 11.36
C ASN A 161 -3.93 -15.77 10.07
N VAL A 162 -4.68 -14.86 9.43
CA VAL A 162 -5.34 -15.14 8.15
C VAL A 162 -4.31 -15.33 7.04
N ALA A 163 -3.31 -14.47 6.94
CA ALA A 163 -2.21 -14.62 5.99
C ALA A 163 -1.49 -15.97 6.15
N HIS A 164 -1.20 -16.36 7.39
CA HIS A 164 -0.58 -17.65 7.69
C HIS A 164 -1.47 -18.84 7.34
N ALA A 165 -2.78 -18.77 7.64
CA ALA A 165 -3.72 -19.82 7.27
C ALA A 165 -3.80 -20.01 5.75
N PHE A 166 -3.84 -18.91 4.99
CA PHE A 166 -3.77 -18.94 3.52
C PHE A 166 -2.47 -19.56 3.02
N GLN A 167 -1.32 -19.12 3.54
CA GLN A 167 -0.01 -19.66 3.14
C GLN A 167 0.14 -21.14 3.51
N SER A 168 -0.44 -21.59 4.61
CA SER A 168 -0.42 -23.00 5.02
C SER A 168 -1.29 -23.90 4.13
N ALA A 169 -2.31 -23.34 3.50
CA ALA A 169 -3.22 -24.02 2.59
C ALA A 169 -2.83 -23.89 1.10
N THR A 170 -1.72 -23.18 0.81
CA THR A 170 -1.22 -22.92 -0.54
C THR A 170 0.30 -23.02 -0.57
N ASP A 171 0.90 -22.99 -1.76
CA ASP A 171 2.35 -23.05 -1.94
C ASP A 171 2.95 -21.83 -2.65
N TRP A 172 2.15 -20.78 -2.89
CA TRP A 172 2.57 -19.61 -3.66
C TRP A 172 3.85 -18.97 -3.12
N HIS A 173 3.95 -18.80 -1.81
CA HIS A 173 5.11 -18.22 -1.11
C HIS A 173 6.38 -19.10 -1.15
N LEU A 174 6.26 -20.37 -1.52
CA LEU A 174 7.38 -21.31 -1.65
C LEU A 174 7.98 -21.32 -3.05
N ARG A 175 7.22 -20.86 -4.04
CA ARG A 175 7.68 -20.83 -5.44
C ARG A 175 8.74 -19.75 -5.61
N ARG A 176 9.80 -20.09 -6.34
CA ARG A 176 10.95 -19.21 -6.59
C ARG A 176 11.13 -19.02 -8.10
N PRO A 177 11.57 -17.83 -8.55
CA PRO A 177 11.96 -17.66 -9.95
C PRO A 177 13.17 -18.54 -10.27
N THR A 178 13.22 -19.04 -11.50
CA THR A 178 14.42 -19.67 -12.04
C THR A 178 15.46 -18.59 -12.24
N LEU A 179 16.58 -18.66 -11.53
CA LEU A 179 17.68 -17.73 -11.73
C LEU A 179 18.42 -18.14 -13.01
N PRO A 180 18.86 -17.17 -13.84
CA PRO A 180 19.74 -17.47 -14.96
C PRO A 180 21.05 -18.08 -14.43
N ASP A 181 21.59 -19.05 -15.17
CA ASP A 181 22.91 -19.62 -14.86
C ASP A 181 23.95 -18.48 -14.87
N MET A 182 24.69 -18.33 -13.75
CA MET A 182 25.78 -17.35 -13.62
C MET A 182 27.03 -17.84 -14.32
#